data_4e3b09674b18c9be24831231a5e05e7c
#
_entry.id   4e3b09674b18c9be24831231a5e05e7c
#
_cell.length_a   1.000
_cell.length_b   1.000
_cell.length_c   1.000
_cell.angle_alpha   90.00
_cell.angle_beta   90.00
_cell.angle_gamma   90.00
#
_symmetry.space_group_name_H-M   'P 1'
#
loop_
_entity.id
_entity.type
_entity.pdbx_description
1 polymer ?
#
loop_
_entity_poly.entity_id
_entity_poly.type
_entity_poly.pdbx_seq_one_letter_code
_entity_poly.pdbx_strand_id
1 'polypeptide(L)'
;MRNRRTATSARSRTLARTGAAAALLMAVSACGGGGFSGGGDTGKGDAKDGGGTVRVLVNITPNLTKKFWNDLVAPFEKAHPGVDVKIEAPTGKGVPDTLQQQLAAGDAPDVVETLLPDKTLAPQMLDLTDEAWTKNTPLVQEASLDGHVYAVGVGEQAQSLVFYNKDAFTEAGIRELPENLDEFTAALGKLKKAGYLPLQTSGDFATGLQLLQFTDPALAQRHPDWYGKVNSGDLTVGSSMLPYLKLYKSWIESGYIDKNALGVKYADGETNFLTGKSAMYVMGSWFTATEAAAKKDFEVGVFAAPVEKGQKHPGPQGATLAAPYMILKNSGEKKLARDLVEFLVTDKKAVTAQLKQDGNFRSGVERELSPLERDVQHILDAAPDKVAQGEGYGDDTLPKGFNAAWNTEVQGLYAGRSPDDVAKAVDRWVEAHS
;
A
#
# COMPACT_ATOMS: atom_id res chain seq x y z
N MET A 1 -36.20 21.15 -55.31
CA MET A 1 -36.94 22.18 -54.55
C MET A 1 -36.07 22.50 -53.33
N ARG A 2 -35.23 23.52 -53.37
CA ARG A 2 -35.46 24.90 -52.85
C ARG A 2 -35.96 24.83 -51.40
N ASN A 3 -35.34 25.38 -50.36
CA ASN A 3 -34.63 26.66 -50.16
C ASN A 3 -33.94 26.64 -48.83
N ARG A 4 -32.68 27.05 -48.70
CA ARG A 4 -32.16 28.39 -48.27
C ARG A 4 -32.35 28.72 -46.79
N ARG A 5 -31.21 28.75 -46.09
CA ARG A 5 -30.49 29.93 -45.51
C ARG A 5 -31.21 30.63 -44.34
N THR A 6 -30.50 30.82 -43.22
CA THR A 6 -29.84 32.11 -42.96
C THR A 6 -28.93 32.00 -41.73
N ALA A 7 -27.74 32.57 -41.90
CA ALA A 7 -26.77 32.91 -40.84
C ALA A 7 -27.10 34.31 -40.29
N THR A 8 -26.76 34.58 -39.06
CA THR A 8 -26.50 35.95 -38.54
C THR A 8 -25.49 35.84 -37.40
N SER A 9 -24.35 36.21 -37.57
CA SER A 9 -23.31 37.20 -37.38
C SER A 9 -23.51 38.17 -36.21
N ALA A 10 -22.48 38.13 -35.34
CA ALA A 10 -21.71 39.21 -34.75
C ALA A 10 -22.37 40.29 -33.88
N ARG A 11 -21.81 40.53 -32.74
CA ARG A 11 -21.08 41.76 -32.43
C ARG A 11 -20.46 41.77 -31.03
N SER A 12 -19.16 41.96 -31.05
CA SER A 12 -18.30 42.46 -29.99
C SER A 12 -18.82 43.78 -29.39
N ARG A 13 -18.67 43.96 -28.08
CA ARG A 13 -18.51 45.29 -27.48
C ARG A 13 -17.48 45.22 -26.33
N THR A 14 -16.35 45.72 -26.66
CA THR A 14 -15.32 46.26 -25.75
C THR A 14 -15.87 47.50 -25.03
N LEU A 15 -15.71 47.59 -23.74
CA LEU A 15 -15.72 48.87 -23.02
C LEU A 15 -14.68 48.78 -21.89
N ALA A 16 -13.63 49.56 -22.12
CA ALA A 16 -12.66 49.96 -21.11
C ALA A 16 -13.16 51.22 -20.37
N ARG A 17 -12.81 51.34 -19.10
CA ARG A 17 -12.37 52.60 -18.43
C ARG A 17 -12.35 52.43 -16.93
N THR A 18 -11.12 52.48 -16.38
CA THR A 18 -10.58 53.53 -15.48
C THR A 18 -11.30 53.63 -14.12
N GLY A 19 -10.71 53.31 -13.00
CA GLY A 19 -9.59 53.91 -12.36
C GLY A 19 -10.08 54.51 -11.05
N ALA A 20 -9.47 54.16 -9.91
CA ALA A 20 -9.24 55.07 -8.80
C ALA A 20 -8.43 54.36 -7.69
N ALA A 21 -7.22 54.81 -7.52
CA ALA A 21 -6.39 54.60 -6.35
C ALA A 21 -6.96 55.42 -5.18
N ALA A 22 -7.00 54.81 -4.00
CA ALA A 22 -7.06 55.55 -2.75
C ALA A 22 -6.08 54.92 -1.76
N ALA A 23 -4.93 55.55 -1.65
CA ALA A 23 -4.00 55.39 -0.54
C ALA A 23 -4.57 56.16 0.65
N LEU A 24 -4.56 55.54 1.84
CA LEU A 24 -4.67 56.22 3.10
C LEU A 24 -3.56 55.73 4.02
N LEU A 25 -2.60 56.60 4.20
CA LEU A 25 -1.58 56.64 5.25
C LEU A 25 -2.21 57.21 6.52
N MET A 26 -1.56 56.89 7.63
CA MET A 26 -1.54 57.48 8.98
C MET A 26 -2.13 56.55 10.05
N ALA A 27 -1.51 56.41 11.20
CA ALA A 27 -0.47 57.18 11.88
C ALA A 27 0.27 56.31 12.91
N VAL A 28 1.52 56.61 13.04
CA VAL A 28 2.42 56.23 14.12
C VAL A 28 1.99 56.89 15.43
N SER A 29 1.99 56.13 16.51
CA SER A 29 2.17 56.73 17.86
C SER A 29 3.16 55.87 18.63
N ALA A 30 4.34 56.41 18.76
CA ALA A 30 5.41 55.98 19.65
C ALA A 30 5.23 56.67 21.01
N CYS A 31 5.52 55.92 22.06
CA CYS A 31 6.11 56.33 23.34
C CYS A 31 6.14 55.08 24.22
N GLY A 32 7.15 54.65 24.86
CA GLY A 32 8.47 55.13 25.19
C GLY A 32 9.08 54.15 26.16
N GLY A 33 10.34 53.97 26.03
CA GLY A 33 11.33 54.06 27.06
C GLY A 33 11.77 52.81 27.82
N GLY A 34 13.01 52.43 27.61
CA GLY A 34 13.87 52.03 28.72
C GLY A 34 14.50 50.65 28.67
N GLY A 35 15.82 50.63 28.47
CA GLY A 35 16.69 49.65 29.13
C GLY A 35 17.38 48.61 28.25
N PHE A 36 18.52 49.00 27.72
CA PHE A 36 19.57 48.07 27.28
C PHE A 36 20.14 47.29 28.48
N SER A 37 20.19 45.99 28.42
CA SER A 37 21.26 45.22 29.05
C SER A 37 21.44 43.92 28.35
N GLY A 38 22.63 43.65 27.87
CA GLY A 38 23.03 42.46 27.19
C GLY A 38 23.21 41.30 28.19
N GLY A 39 23.14 40.09 27.65
CA GLY A 39 23.46 38.87 28.37
C GLY A 39 22.94 37.72 27.59
N GLY A 40 23.82 37.06 26.82
CA GLY A 40 23.48 35.76 26.24
C GLY A 40 23.23 34.76 27.35
N ASP A 41 22.15 34.04 27.21
CA ASP A 41 22.05 32.73 27.81
C ASP A 41 21.16 31.87 26.91
N THR A 42 21.79 30.81 26.42
CA THR A 42 21.13 29.73 25.74
C THR A 42 20.29 29.00 26.76
N GLY A 43 19.11 29.50 27.03
CA GLY A 43 18.12 28.80 27.85
C GLY A 43 17.65 27.53 27.13
N LYS A 44 18.19 26.40 27.55
CA LYS A 44 17.47 25.13 27.47
C LYS A 44 16.14 25.37 28.17
N GLY A 45 15.09 25.48 27.37
CA GLY A 45 13.75 25.36 27.90
C GLY A 45 13.60 23.94 28.43
N ASP A 46 13.57 23.82 29.75
CA ASP A 46 13.11 22.61 30.41
C ASP A 46 11.70 22.29 29.85
N ALA A 47 11.60 21.13 29.17
CA ALA A 47 10.33 20.58 28.79
C ALA A 47 9.48 20.48 30.06
N LYS A 48 8.39 21.24 30.12
CA LYS A 48 7.37 21.01 31.13
C LYS A 48 6.93 19.55 31.00
N ASP A 49 7.18 18.76 32.03
CA ASP A 49 6.55 17.46 32.19
C ASP A 49 5.03 17.66 32.07
N GLY A 50 4.43 17.09 31.02
CA GLY A 50 3.00 16.85 31.06
C GLY A 50 2.12 17.42 29.95
N GLY A 51 2.47 17.29 28.66
CA GLY A 51 1.49 17.49 27.61
C GLY A 51 2.10 17.89 26.26
N GLY A 52 1.53 17.37 25.18
CA GLY A 52 1.94 17.67 23.80
C GLY A 52 0.92 17.07 22.82
N THR A 53 0.96 17.51 21.57
CA THR A 53 0.10 16.93 20.52
C THR A 53 0.99 16.19 19.53
N VAL A 54 0.77 14.88 19.38
CA VAL A 54 1.42 14.06 18.35
C VAL A 54 0.46 13.89 17.18
N ARG A 55 0.85 14.35 16.01
CA ARG A 55 0.08 14.23 14.77
C ARG A 55 0.48 12.96 14.05
N VAL A 56 -0.49 12.10 13.74
CA VAL A 56 -0.27 10.80 13.10
C VAL A 56 -1.06 10.73 11.79
N LEU A 57 -0.37 10.76 10.66
CA LEU A 57 -0.98 10.53 9.35
C LEU A 57 -1.09 9.02 9.10
N VAL A 58 -2.31 8.52 8.97
CA VAL A 58 -2.60 7.09 8.85
C VAL A 58 -3.39 6.77 7.58
N ASN A 59 -3.29 5.52 7.12
CA ASN A 59 -4.16 5.04 6.05
C ASN A 59 -5.59 4.85 6.57
N ILE A 60 -6.57 5.19 5.73
CA ILE A 60 -7.99 4.97 6.02
C ILE A 60 -8.56 4.01 4.98
N THR A 61 -9.01 2.84 5.44
CA THR A 61 -9.60 1.78 4.63
C THR A 61 -10.94 1.35 5.25
N PRO A 62 -11.72 0.46 4.61
CA PRO A 62 -12.90 -0.14 5.25
C PRO A 62 -12.60 -0.80 6.60
N ASN A 63 -11.42 -1.39 6.77
CA ASN A 63 -10.97 -2.02 8.01
C ASN A 63 -10.34 -1.01 8.98
N LEU A 64 -9.46 -0.13 8.50
CA LEU A 64 -8.70 0.84 9.28
C LEU A 64 -9.44 2.19 9.29
N THR A 65 -10.56 2.25 10.01
CA THR A 65 -11.38 3.46 10.11
C THR A 65 -10.76 4.49 11.06
N LYS A 66 -11.15 5.77 10.93
CA LYS A 66 -10.72 6.80 11.88
C LYS A 66 -11.10 6.45 13.33
N LYS A 67 -12.25 5.78 13.52
CA LYS A 67 -12.66 5.30 14.85
C LYS A 67 -11.68 4.26 15.39
N PHE A 68 -11.27 3.30 14.56
CA PHE A 68 -10.29 2.30 14.96
C PHE A 68 -8.98 2.95 15.43
N TRP A 69 -8.45 3.90 14.68
CA TRP A 69 -7.22 4.60 15.04
C TRP A 69 -7.36 5.38 16.35
N ASN A 70 -8.47 6.10 16.55
CA ASN A 70 -8.71 6.82 17.81
C ASN A 70 -8.83 5.85 19.00
N ASP A 71 -9.53 4.73 18.84
CA ASP A 71 -9.65 3.72 19.91
C ASP A 71 -8.29 3.07 20.23
N LEU A 72 -7.44 2.89 19.22
CA LEU A 72 -6.10 2.29 19.35
C LEU A 72 -5.15 3.16 20.18
N VAL A 73 -5.16 4.47 19.99
CA VAL A 73 -4.28 5.40 20.71
C VAL A 73 -4.81 5.85 22.08
N ALA A 74 -6.10 5.71 22.34
CA ALA A 74 -6.72 6.14 23.60
C ALA A 74 -6.08 5.56 24.88
N PRO A 75 -5.58 4.29 24.92
CA PRO A 75 -4.84 3.79 26.08
C PRO A 75 -3.52 4.52 26.31
N PHE A 76 -2.83 4.93 25.23
CA PHE A 76 -1.60 5.71 25.30
C PHE A 76 -1.88 7.11 25.90
N GLU A 77 -2.88 7.82 25.39
CA GLU A 77 -3.30 9.13 25.93
C GLU A 77 -3.69 9.03 27.42
N LYS A 78 -4.41 7.96 27.80
CA LYS A 78 -4.75 7.71 29.19
C LYS A 78 -3.53 7.50 30.08
N ALA A 79 -2.47 6.87 29.57
CA ALA A 79 -1.22 6.64 30.29
C ALA A 79 -0.34 7.89 30.36
N HIS A 80 -0.57 8.86 29.47
CA HIS A 80 0.19 10.12 29.36
C HIS A 80 -0.75 11.34 29.51
N PRO A 81 -1.15 11.70 30.74
CA PRO A 81 -2.10 12.80 30.95
C PRO A 81 -1.59 14.12 30.34
N GLY A 82 -2.44 14.77 29.54
CA GLY A 82 -2.11 16.01 28.83
C GLY A 82 -1.54 15.79 27.41
N VAL A 83 -1.33 14.54 26.97
CA VAL A 83 -0.97 14.21 25.60
C VAL A 83 -2.24 14.03 24.78
N ASP A 84 -2.28 14.58 23.56
CA ASP A 84 -3.32 14.44 22.55
C ASP A 84 -2.70 13.79 21.30
N VAL A 85 -3.29 12.69 20.80
CA VAL A 85 -2.85 12.03 19.57
C VAL A 85 -3.85 12.32 18.45
N LYS A 86 -3.46 13.24 17.58
CA LYS A 86 -4.31 13.69 16.49
C LYS A 86 -4.18 12.79 15.27
N ILE A 87 -5.20 11.97 15.02
CA ILE A 87 -5.28 11.12 13.83
C ILE A 87 -5.66 11.96 12.60
N GLU A 88 -4.79 11.96 11.60
CA GLU A 88 -4.96 12.63 10.31
C GLU A 88 -5.27 11.59 9.22
N ALA A 89 -6.37 11.83 8.50
CA ALA A 89 -6.72 11.05 7.31
C ALA A 89 -6.01 11.66 6.08
N PRO A 90 -5.63 10.84 5.08
CA PRO A 90 -5.04 11.37 3.87
C PRO A 90 -6.02 12.24 3.10
N THR A 91 -5.49 13.23 2.41
CA THR A 91 -6.20 14.04 1.43
C THR A 91 -5.75 13.66 0.01
N GLY A 92 -6.61 13.82 -0.97
CA GLY A 92 -6.26 13.53 -2.36
C GLY A 92 -6.05 12.03 -2.63
N LYS A 93 -4.87 11.64 -3.15
CA LYS A 93 -4.60 10.28 -3.64
C LYS A 93 -4.04 9.31 -2.59
N GLY A 94 -4.02 9.68 -1.32
CA GLY A 94 -3.58 8.82 -0.23
C GLY A 94 -2.44 9.39 0.61
N VAL A 95 -1.87 8.53 1.47
CA VAL A 95 -0.82 8.92 2.43
C VAL A 95 0.43 9.48 1.74
N PRO A 96 0.96 8.89 0.64
CA PRO A 96 2.17 9.41 0.01
C PRO A 96 2.02 10.84 -0.48
N ASP A 97 0.95 11.13 -1.23
CA ASP A 97 0.67 12.47 -1.76
C ASP A 97 0.44 13.48 -0.64
N THR A 98 -0.29 13.07 0.41
CA THR A 98 -0.59 13.92 1.57
C THR A 98 0.69 14.29 2.32
N LEU A 99 1.55 13.30 2.58
CA LEU A 99 2.83 13.55 3.26
C LEU A 99 3.71 14.50 2.44
N GLN A 100 3.81 14.31 1.13
CA GLN A 100 4.59 15.22 0.26
C GLN A 100 4.06 16.65 0.31
N GLN A 101 2.73 16.84 0.27
CA GLN A 101 2.12 18.17 0.37
C GLN A 101 2.41 18.81 1.73
N GLN A 102 2.29 18.07 2.83
CA GLN A 102 2.56 18.56 4.18
C GLN A 102 4.05 18.91 4.37
N LEU A 103 4.97 18.07 3.85
CA LEU A 103 6.41 18.35 3.85
C LEU A 103 6.73 19.63 3.07
N ALA A 104 6.15 19.79 1.88
CA ALA A 104 6.35 20.99 1.06
C ALA A 104 5.77 22.26 1.71
N ALA A 105 4.70 22.12 2.48
CA ALA A 105 4.08 23.22 3.22
C ALA A 105 4.79 23.56 4.54
N GLY A 106 5.76 22.73 4.98
CA GLY A 106 6.39 22.85 6.29
C GLY A 106 5.46 22.51 7.47
N ASP A 107 4.39 21.76 7.22
CA ASP A 107 3.37 21.34 8.18
C ASP A 107 3.26 19.80 8.23
N ALA A 108 4.40 19.12 8.26
CA ALA A 108 4.48 17.67 8.30
C ALA A 108 3.91 17.11 9.63
N PRO A 109 3.36 15.86 9.62
CA PRO A 109 2.96 15.18 10.86
C PRO A 109 4.21 14.76 11.65
N ASP A 110 4.01 14.26 12.87
CA ASP A 110 5.11 13.71 13.67
C ASP A 110 5.39 12.24 13.32
N VAL A 111 4.33 11.50 13.04
CA VAL A 111 4.36 10.08 12.67
C VAL A 111 3.57 9.86 11.39
N VAL A 112 4.07 9.00 10.53
CA VAL A 112 3.34 8.50 9.36
C VAL A 112 3.27 6.98 9.38
N GLU A 113 2.12 6.45 9.03
CA GLU A 113 1.86 5.02 8.90
C GLU A 113 1.67 4.65 7.41
N THR A 114 1.86 3.38 7.05
CA THR A 114 1.63 2.80 5.71
C THR A 114 2.79 2.94 4.73
N LEU A 115 3.76 3.82 4.97
CA LEU A 115 4.88 4.00 4.06
C LEU A 115 6.11 3.22 4.52
N LEU A 116 6.89 2.77 3.54
CA LEU A 116 8.22 2.19 3.76
C LEU A 116 9.30 3.19 3.33
N PRO A 117 10.47 3.17 3.98
CA PRO A 117 11.54 4.08 3.63
C PRO A 117 12.15 3.71 2.28
N ASP A 118 12.49 4.74 1.52
CA ASP A 118 13.33 4.69 0.33
C ASP A 118 14.45 5.73 0.45
N LYS A 119 15.39 5.75 -0.47
CA LYS A 119 16.53 6.69 -0.46
C LYS A 119 16.10 8.17 -0.49
N THR A 120 14.89 8.48 -0.97
CA THR A 120 14.32 9.84 -0.99
C THR A 120 13.68 10.21 0.34
N LEU A 121 12.97 9.27 0.94
CA LEU A 121 12.19 9.50 2.15
C LEU A 121 13.01 9.34 3.43
N ALA A 122 13.93 8.38 3.48
CA ALA A 122 14.77 8.10 4.66
C ALA A 122 15.51 9.32 5.24
N PRO A 123 16.07 10.24 4.45
CA PRO A 123 16.73 11.44 4.99
C PRO A 123 15.80 12.35 5.81
N GLN A 124 14.48 12.24 5.62
CA GLN A 124 13.45 13.00 6.32
C GLN A 124 12.92 12.28 7.55
N MET A 125 13.28 11.02 7.73
CA MET A 125 12.83 10.17 8.83
C MET A 125 13.86 10.12 9.96
N LEU A 126 13.36 9.87 11.15
CA LEU A 126 14.18 9.66 12.34
C LEU A 126 14.78 8.25 12.25
N ASP A 127 16.09 8.16 12.43
CA ASP A 127 16.78 6.89 12.56
C ASP A 127 16.46 6.27 13.93
N LEU A 128 15.96 5.03 13.90
CA LEU A 128 15.55 4.25 15.07
C LEU A 128 16.50 3.07 15.34
N THR A 129 17.66 3.00 14.70
CA THR A 129 18.61 1.89 14.78
C THR A 129 19.06 1.62 16.22
N ASP A 130 19.27 2.67 17.01
CA ASP A 130 19.73 2.58 18.38
C ASP A 130 18.62 2.28 19.39
N GLU A 131 17.35 2.27 18.97
CA GLU A 131 16.22 1.99 19.84
C GLU A 131 16.11 0.48 20.11
N ALA A 132 16.31 0.07 21.37
CA ALA A 132 16.38 -1.35 21.73
C ALA A 132 15.10 -2.14 21.40
N TRP A 133 13.95 -1.50 21.46
CA TRP A 133 12.64 -2.11 21.19
C TRP A 133 12.42 -2.46 19.71
N THR A 134 13.14 -1.82 18.77
CA THR A 134 13.00 -2.10 17.34
C THR A 134 13.46 -3.51 16.97
N LYS A 135 14.47 -4.05 17.69
CA LYS A 135 15.09 -5.36 17.40
C LYS A 135 14.11 -6.54 17.43
N ASN A 136 12.99 -6.37 18.11
CA ASN A 136 11.96 -7.40 18.25
C ASN A 136 10.75 -7.14 17.37
N THR A 137 10.81 -6.17 16.47
CA THR A 137 9.74 -5.92 15.49
C THR A 137 9.94 -6.79 14.27
N PRO A 138 8.85 -7.24 13.61
CA PRO A 138 8.93 -8.08 12.42
C PRO A 138 9.64 -7.40 11.26
N LEU A 139 10.35 -8.15 10.44
CA LEU A 139 11.00 -7.71 9.20
C LEU A 139 11.89 -6.46 9.36
N VAL A 140 12.39 -6.21 10.58
CA VAL A 140 13.14 -4.97 10.86
C VAL A 140 14.47 -4.94 10.08
N GLN A 141 15.10 -6.10 9.86
CA GLN A 141 16.34 -6.18 9.09
C GLN A 141 16.08 -6.05 7.59
N GLU A 142 15.04 -6.73 7.11
CA GLU A 142 14.62 -6.71 5.72
C GLU A 142 14.13 -5.32 5.30
N ALA A 143 13.49 -4.59 6.22
CA ALA A 143 13.01 -3.22 5.97
C ALA A 143 14.05 -2.12 6.28
N SER A 144 15.25 -2.48 6.74
CA SER A 144 16.33 -1.52 6.93
C SER A 144 16.90 -1.04 5.59
N LEU A 145 17.37 0.19 5.55
CA LEU A 145 17.97 0.82 4.38
C LEU A 145 19.41 1.21 4.72
N ASP A 146 20.39 0.69 3.98
CA ASP A 146 21.82 0.89 4.24
C ASP A 146 22.21 0.58 5.72
N GLY A 147 21.56 -0.43 6.32
CA GLY A 147 21.74 -0.84 7.71
C GLY A 147 21.06 0.04 8.77
N HIS A 148 20.27 1.02 8.36
CA HIS A 148 19.51 1.92 9.24
C HIS A 148 18.02 1.56 9.31
N VAL A 149 17.43 1.67 10.51
CA VAL A 149 16.02 1.39 10.76
C VAL A 149 15.24 2.71 10.76
N TYR A 150 14.43 2.94 9.73
CA TYR A 150 13.55 4.11 9.63
C TYR A 150 12.08 3.78 9.81
N ALA A 151 11.70 2.51 9.63
CA ALA A 151 10.33 2.03 9.78
C ALA A 151 10.27 0.80 10.66
N VAL A 152 9.21 0.68 11.44
CA VAL A 152 8.91 -0.48 12.27
C VAL A 152 7.44 -0.85 12.11
N GLY A 153 7.13 -2.15 12.06
CA GLY A 153 5.77 -2.63 11.88
C GLY A 153 5.27 -3.47 13.04
N VAL A 154 3.97 -3.67 13.08
CA VAL A 154 3.33 -4.51 14.11
C VAL A 154 3.38 -6.00 13.78
N GLY A 155 3.55 -6.33 12.52
CA GLY A 155 3.50 -7.70 12.01
C GLY A 155 3.93 -7.78 10.57
N GLU A 156 3.54 -8.88 9.94
CA GLU A 156 3.76 -9.18 8.53
C GLU A 156 2.42 -9.23 7.81
N GLN A 157 2.36 -8.58 6.67
CA GLN A 157 1.27 -8.67 5.73
C GLN A 157 1.65 -9.66 4.64
N ALA A 158 0.97 -10.82 4.62
CA ALA A 158 1.22 -11.83 3.62
C ALA A 158 0.65 -11.42 2.26
N GLN A 159 1.41 -11.69 1.22
CA GLN A 159 1.06 -11.45 -0.17
C GLN A 159 0.96 -12.80 -0.93
N SER A 160 0.75 -12.76 -2.23
CA SER A 160 0.77 -13.96 -3.08
C SER A 160 -0.22 -15.06 -2.65
N LEU A 161 -1.42 -14.63 -2.26
CA LEU A 161 -2.53 -15.50 -1.85
C LEU A 161 -3.63 -15.50 -2.90
N VAL A 162 -4.19 -16.67 -3.16
CA VAL A 162 -5.37 -16.84 -4.02
C VAL A 162 -6.54 -17.31 -3.18
N PHE A 163 -7.47 -16.40 -2.93
CA PHE A 163 -8.75 -16.73 -2.29
C PHE A 163 -9.71 -17.31 -3.31
N TYR A 164 -10.48 -18.34 -2.93
CA TYR A 164 -11.40 -19.01 -3.85
C TYR A 164 -12.71 -19.40 -3.18
N ASN A 165 -13.75 -19.45 -3.98
CA ASN A 165 -15.07 -19.97 -3.60
C ASN A 165 -15.04 -21.49 -3.69
N LYS A 166 -15.16 -22.22 -2.54
CA LYS A 166 -15.11 -23.68 -2.47
C LYS A 166 -16.25 -24.33 -3.24
N ASP A 167 -17.43 -23.72 -3.23
CA ASP A 167 -18.59 -24.24 -3.97
C ASP A 167 -18.37 -24.14 -5.47
N ALA A 168 -17.86 -23.02 -5.97
CA ALA A 168 -17.52 -22.84 -7.38
C ALA A 168 -16.46 -23.85 -7.85
N PHE A 169 -15.46 -24.17 -7.03
CA PHE A 169 -14.46 -25.21 -7.35
C PHE A 169 -15.08 -26.59 -7.42
N THR A 170 -15.98 -26.91 -6.48
CA THR A 170 -16.72 -28.17 -6.45
C THR A 170 -17.60 -28.31 -7.69
N GLU A 171 -18.39 -27.30 -8.03
CA GLU A 171 -19.27 -27.29 -9.22
C GLU A 171 -18.48 -27.36 -10.53
N ALA A 172 -17.29 -26.72 -10.59
CA ALA A 172 -16.40 -26.81 -11.74
C ALA A 172 -15.61 -28.13 -11.82
N GLY A 173 -15.76 -29.04 -10.84
CA GLY A 173 -15.06 -30.32 -10.78
C GLY A 173 -13.54 -30.15 -10.53
N ILE A 174 -13.14 -29.11 -9.81
CA ILE A 174 -11.76 -28.88 -9.40
C ILE A 174 -11.58 -29.51 -8.02
N ARG A 175 -10.85 -30.63 -7.97
CA ARG A 175 -10.65 -31.43 -6.75
C ARG A 175 -9.33 -31.13 -6.04
N GLU A 176 -8.34 -30.69 -6.81
CA GLU A 176 -7.00 -30.37 -6.33
C GLU A 176 -6.73 -28.90 -6.62
N LEU A 177 -6.10 -28.23 -5.66
CA LEU A 177 -5.71 -26.82 -5.83
C LEU A 177 -4.56 -26.72 -6.82
N PRO A 178 -4.55 -25.73 -7.71
CA PRO A 178 -3.49 -25.60 -8.70
C PRO A 178 -2.17 -25.15 -8.04
N GLU A 179 -1.11 -25.91 -8.28
CA GLU A 179 0.24 -25.63 -7.77
C GLU A 179 1.12 -24.89 -8.79
N ASN A 180 0.77 -24.99 -10.07
CA ASN A 180 1.51 -24.33 -11.14
C ASN A 180 0.61 -23.54 -12.09
N LEU A 181 1.24 -22.66 -12.90
CA LEU A 181 0.54 -21.73 -13.80
C LEU A 181 -0.31 -22.43 -14.87
N ASP A 182 0.09 -23.63 -15.32
CA ASP A 182 -0.67 -24.41 -16.30
C ASP A 182 -1.95 -24.96 -15.67
N GLU A 183 -1.85 -25.52 -14.48
CA GLU A 183 -2.99 -26.03 -13.69
C GLU A 183 -3.94 -24.90 -13.32
N PHE A 184 -3.40 -23.73 -12.93
CA PHE A 184 -4.22 -22.56 -12.64
C PHE A 184 -5.00 -22.11 -13.89
N THR A 185 -4.33 -22.03 -15.04
CA THR A 185 -4.99 -21.69 -16.30
C THR A 185 -6.07 -22.70 -16.68
N ALA A 186 -5.83 -24.00 -16.43
CA ALA A 186 -6.84 -25.04 -16.62
C ALA A 186 -8.04 -24.88 -15.66
N ALA A 187 -7.79 -24.50 -14.40
CA ALA A 187 -8.83 -24.19 -13.42
C ALA A 187 -9.70 -23.00 -13.86
N LEU A 188 -9.07 -21.92 -14.37
CA LEU A 188 -9.80 -20.77 -14.95
C LEU A 188 -10.77 -21.23 -16.05
N GLY A 189 -10.30 -22.12 -16.94
CA GLY A 189 -11.13 -22.67 -18.02
C GLY A 189 -12.31 -23.51 -17.53
N LYS A 190 -12.13 -24.31 -16.45
CA LYS A 190 -13.21 -25.09 -15.82
C LYS A 190 -14.24 -24.17 -15.16
N LEU A 191 -13.80 -23.18 -14.41
CA LEU A 191 -14.68 -22.20 -13.73
C LEU A 191 -15.51 -21.41 -14.73
N LYS A 192 -14.90 -20.98 -15.84
CA LYS A 192 -15.65 -20.30 -16.93
C LYS A 192 -16.73 -21.21 -17.53
N LYS A 193 -16.43 -22.49 -17.76
CA LYS A 193 -17.41 -23.47 -18.27
C LYS A 193 -18.54 -23.72 -17.27
N ALA A 194 -18.28 -23.63 -15.97
CA ALA A 194 -19.28 -23.72 -14.91
C ALA A 194 -20.12 -22.43 -14.76
N GLY A 195 -19.82 -21.37 -15.51
CA GLY A 195 -20.62 -20.12 -15.53
C GLY A 195 -20.12 -19.01 -14.61
N TYR A 196 -18.98 -19.20 -13.94
CA TYR A 196 -18.39 -18.19 -13.09
C TYR A 196 -17.51 -17.20 -13.89
N LEU A 197 -17.35 -15.97 -13.40
CA LEU A 197 -16.17 -15.17 -13.71
C LEU A 197 -14.98 -15.81 -12.98
N PRO A 198 -13.98 -16.39 -13.70
CA PRO A 198 -12.95 -17.16 -13.01
C PRO A 198 -12.10 -16.37 -12.04
N LEU A 199 -11.62 -15.19 -12.46
CA LEU A 199 -10.71 -14.35 -11.67
C LEU A 199 -11.21 -12.91 -11.58
N GLN A 200 -11.47 -12.47 -10.35
CA GLN A 200 -11.82 -11.08 -10.06
C GLN A 200 -10.59 -10.20 -10.08
N THR A 201 -10.72 -9.05 -10.72
CA THR A 201 -9.82 -7.91 -10.55
C THR A 201 -10.64 -6.61 -10.55
N SER A 202 -9.99 -5.48 -10.32
CA SER A 202 -10.58 -4.16 -10.37
C SER A 202 -9.62 -3.17 -11.02
N GLY A 203 -10.08 -1.99 -11.38
CA GLY A 203 -9.25 -0.87 -11.80
C GLY A 203 -8.35 -0.39 -10.66
N ASP A 204 -8.41 0.87 -10.33
CA ASP A 204 -7.62 1.48 -9.26
C ASP A 204 -6.14 0.98 -9.30
N PHE A 205 -5.65 0.39 -8.22
CA PHE A 205 -4.31 -0.21 -8.13
C PHE A 205 -4.29 -1.74 -8.33
N ALA A 206 -5.46 -2.37 -8.32
CA ALA A 206 -5.55 -3.83 -8.14
C ALA A 206 -5.05 -4.66 -9.32
N THR A 207 -5.20 -4.21 -10.55
CA THR A 207 -4.73 -4.97 -11.74
C THR A 207 -3.23 -5.24 -11.72
N GLY A 208 -2.43 -4.20 -11.48
CA GLY A 208 -0.97 -4.32 -11.41
C GLY A 208 -0.52 -5.08 -10.17
N LEU A 209 -1.10 -4.75 -9.00
CA LEU A 209 -0.79 -5.43 -7.74
C LEU A 209 -1.07 -6.92 -7.80
N GLN A 210 -2.24 -7.33 -8.30
CA GLN A 210 -2.60 -8.74 -8.43
C GLN A 210 -1.64 -9.52 -9.31
N LEU A 211 -1.20 -8.93 -10.43
CA LEU A 211 -0.25 -9.60 -11.31
C LEU A 211 1.10 -9.81 -10.59
N LEU A 212 1.59 -8.83 -9.84
CA LEU A 212 2.79 -8.99 -9.01
C LEU A 212 2.59 -10.07 -7.96
N GLN A 213 1.57 -9.96 -7.11
CA GLN A 213 1.27 -10.94 -6.07
C GLN A 213 1.14 -12.36 -6.60
N PHE A 214 0.55 -12.50 -7.77
CA PHE A 214 0.36 -13.80 -8.41
C PHE A 214 1.67 -14.39 -8.97
N THR A 215 2.59 -13.54 -9.41
CA THR A 215 3.80 -13.99 -10.14
C THR A 215 5.08 -13.97 -9.30
N ASP A 216 5.12 -13.23 -8.20
CA ASP A 216 6.33 -13.08 -7.38
C ASP A 216 6.95 -14.40 -6.90
N PRO A 217 6.18 -15.43 -6.45
CA PRO A 217 6.77 -16.70 -6.06
C PRO A 217 7.49 -17.43 -7.19
N ALA A 218 6.97 -17.30 -8.41
CA ALA A 218 7.58 -17.88 -9.61
C ALA A 218 8.79 -17.05 -10.08
N LEU A 219 8.66 -15.72 -10.05
CA LEU A 219 9.70 -14.77 -10.44
C LEU A 219 10.95 -14.91 -9.53
N ALA A 220 10.74 -14.96 -8.22
CA ALA A 220 11.81 -15.09 -7.24
C ALA A 220 12.60 -16.40 -7.41
N GLN A 221 11.93 -17.50 -7.74
CA GLN A 221 12.62 -18.77 -8.03
C GLN A 221 13.34 -18.75 -9.38
N ARG A 222 12.78 -18.07 -10.39
CA ARG A 222 13.41 -17.93 -11.71
C ARG A 222 14.62 -17.00 -11.67
N HIS A 223 14.53 -15.94 -10.89
CA HIS A 223 15.53 -14.89 -10.78
C HIS A 223 15.86 -14.60 -9.30
N PRO A 224 16.61 -15.50 -8.62
CA PRO A 224 17.13 -15.18 -7.31
C PRO A 224 17.89 -13.85 -7.34
N ASP A 225 17.72 -13.01 -6.31
CA ASP A 225 18.25 -11.65 -6.28
C ASP A 225 17.74 -10.77 -7.44
N TRP A 226 16.44 -10.80 -7.66
CA TRP A 226 15.83 -10.07 -8.77
C TRP A 226 16.06 -8.56 -8.70
N TYR A 227 15.92 -7.96 -7.50
CA TYR A 227 16.14 -6.52 -7.32
C TYR A 227 17.60 -6.14 -7.56
N GLY A 228 18.56 -6.86 -7.01
CA GLY A 228 19.98 -6.63 -7.25
C GLY A 228 20.34 -6.70 -8.73
N LYS A 229 19.81 -7.68 -9.47
CA LYS A 229 20.03 -7.81 -10.91
C LYS A 229 19.38 -6.70 -11.74
N VAL A 230 18.20 -6.23 -11.33
CA VAL A 230 17.56 -5.08 -12.00
C VAL A 230 18.36 -3.81 -11.73
N ASN A 231 18.75 -3.58 -10.50
CA ASN A 231 19.49 -2.38 -10.10
C ASN A 231 20.93 -2.34 -10.70
N SER A 232 21.56 -3.51 -10.95
CA SER A 232 22.84 -3.59 -11.65
C SER A 232 22.73 -3.49 -13.19
N GLY A 233 21.52 -3.60 -13.74
CA GLY A 233 21.28 -3.65 -15.18
C GLY A 233 21.52 -5.02 -15.82
N ASP A 234 21.78 -6.07 -15.03
CA ASP A 234 21.92 -7.45 -15.52
C ASP A 234 20.60 -8.06 -15.97
N LEU A 235 19.49 -7.48 -15.53
CA LEU A 235 18.13 -7.88 -15.87
C LEU A 235 17.26 -6.62 -16.01
N THR A 236 16.22 -6.67 -16.83
CA THR A 236 15.20 -5.62 -16.84
C THR A 236 13.89 -6.15 -16.28
N VAL A 237 13.09 -5.27 -15.67
CA VAL A 237 11.76 -5.60 -15.16
C VAL A 237 10.90 -6.16 -16.29
N GLY A 238 10.87 -5.46 -17.44
CA GLY A 238 10.07 -5.87 -18.58
C GLY A 238 10.47 -7.23 -19.14
N SER A 239 11.77 -7.52 -19.27
CA SER A 239 12.23 -8.83 -19.77
C SER A 239 11.87 -9.96 -18.82
N SER A 240 12.00 -9.77 -17.51
CA SER A 240 11.66 -10.77 -16.49
C SER A 240 10.15 -11.01 -16.38
N MET A 241 9.35 -9.96 -16.55
CA MET A 241 7.87 -10.01 -16.42
C MET A 241 7.16 -10.36 -17.74
N LEU A 242 7.83 -10.33 -18.90
CA LEU A 242 7.20 -10.55 -20.20
C LEU A 242 6.43 -11.89 -20.31
N PRO A 243 6.94 -13.03 -19.82
CA PRO A 243 6.18 -14.29 -19.83
C PRO A 243 4.85 -14.19 -19.10
N TYR A 244 4.83 -13.51 -17.95
CA TYR A 244 3.65 -13.34 -17.12
C TYR A 244 2.67 -12.31 -17.70
N LEU A 245 3.16 -11.25 -18.34
CA LEU A 245 2.34 -10.31 -19.11
C LEU A 245 1.63 -11.00 -20.28
N LYS A 246 2.31 -11.91 -20.98
CA LYS A 246 1.72 -12.72 -22.07
C LYS A 246 0.64 -13.66 -21.53
N LEU A 247 0.91 -14.31 -20.41
CA LEU A 247 -0.06 -15.19 -19.74
C LEU A 247 -1.30 -14.42 -19.29
N TYR A 248 -1.11 -13.29 -18.60
CA TYR A 248 -2.19 -12.45 -18.11
C TYR A 248 -3.05 -11.88 -19.26
N LYS A 249 -2.41 -11.44 -20.36
CA LYS A 249 -3.10 -11.01 -21.58
C LYS A 249 -3.97 -12.12 -22.16
N SER A 250 -3.47 -13.35 -22.19
CA SER A 250 -4.23 -14.52 -22.67
C SER A 250 -5.47 -14.80 -21.82
N TRP A 251 -5.41 -14.54 -20.50
CA TRP A 251 -6.57 -14.70 -19.60
C TRP A 251 -7.63 -13.64 -19.85
N ILE A 252 -7.23 -12.39 -20.13
CA ILE A 252 -8.16 -11.31 -20.53
C ILE A 252 -8.86 -11.69 -21.85
N GLU A 253 -8.10 -12.11 -22.86
CA GLU A 253 -8.61 -12.50 -24.18
C GLU A 253 -9.51 -13.74 -24.12
N SER A 254 -9.18 -14.69 -23.24
CA SER A 254 -9.99 -15.87 -22.98
C SER A 254 -11.25 -15.57 -22.16
N GLY A 255 -11.40 -14.33 -21.65
CA GLY A 255 -12.51 -13.92 -20.78
C GLY A 255 -12.50 -14.64 -19.43
N TYR A 256 -11.32 -14.99 -18.93
CA TYR A 256 -11.13 -15.47 -17.55
C TYR A 256 -11.11 -14.29 -16.57
N ILE A 257 -10.76 -13.11 -17.05
CA ILE A 257 -10.85 -11.81 -16.39
C ILE A 257 -11.81 -10.94 -17.21
N ASP A 258 -12.67 -10.17 -16.55
CA ASP A 258 -13.57 -9.27 -17.26
C ASP A 258 -12.77 -8.16 -17.97
N LYS A 259 -12.94 -8.04 -19.28
CA LYS A 259 -12.32 -6.98 -20.08
C LYS A 259 -12.71 -5.55 -19.64
N ASN A 260 -13.81 -5.40 -18.91
CA ASN A 260 -14.26 -4.13 -18.35
C ASN A 260 -13.84 -3.92 -16.89
N ALA A 261 -12.96 -4.77 -16.36
CA ALA A 261 -12.53 -4.73 -14.96
C ALA A 261 -11.93 -3.38 -14.52
N LEU A 262 -11.37 -2.60 -15.45
CA LEU A 262 -10.86 -1.26 -15.14
C LEU A 262 -11.93 -0.28 -14.64
N GLY A 263 -13.21 -0.52 -14.95
CA GLY A 263 -14.33 0.25 -14.43
C GLY A 263 -14.82 -0.18 -13.03
N VAL A 264 -14.32 -1.30 -12.52
CA VAL A 264 -14.68 -1.83 -11.20
C VAL A 264 -13.80 -1.18 -10.14
N LYS A 265 -14.39 -0.62 -9.09
CA LYS A 265 -13.67 -0.09 -7.95
C LYS A 265 -13.15 -1.22 -7.07
N TYR A 266 -12.10 -0.96 -6.29
CA TYR A 266 -11.50 -1.95 -5.38
C TYR A 266 -12.55 -2.60 -4.46
N ALA A 267 -13.34 -1.81 -3.74
CA ALA A 267 -14.39 -2.31 -2.84
C ALA A 267 -15.50 -3.09 -3.57
N ASP A 268 -15.82 -2.71 -4.82
CA ASP A 268 -16.78 -3.43 -5.65
C ASP A 268 -16.21 -4.78 -6.12
N GLY A 269 -14.90 -4.86 -6.36
CA GLY A 269 -14.19 -6.10 -6.66
C GLY A 269 -14.26 -7.09 -5.51
N GLU A 270 -13.99 -6.66 -4.27
CA GLU A 270 -14.16 -7.47 -3.07
C GLU A 270 -15.62 -7.96 -2.93
N THR A 271 -16.58 -7.05 -3.09
CA THR A 271 -18.01 -7.37 -3.04
C THR A 271 -18.42 -8.38 -4.12
N ASN A 272 -17.91 -8.26 -5.34
CA ASN A 272 -18.19 -9.21 -6.41
C ASN A 272 -17.71 -10.63 -6.08
N PHE A 273 -16.53 -10.75 -5.49
CA PHE A 273 -16.03 -12.06 -5.03
C PHE A 273 -16.88 -12.57 -3.86
N LEU A 274 -17.11 -11.77 -2.83
CA LEU A 274 -17.85 -12.17 -1.62
C LEU A 274 -19.34 -12.45 -1.85
N THR A 275 -19.89 -12.00 -2.98
CA THR A 275 -21.27 -12.35 -3.42
C THR A 275 -21.32 -13.51 -4.42
N GLY A 276 -20.19 -14.18 -4.68
CA GLY A 276 -20.13 -15.35 -5.56
C GLY A 276 -20.19 -15.05 -7.06
N LYS A 277 -20.09 -13.79 -7.49
CA LYS A 277 -20.05 -13.44 -8.92
C LYS A 277 -18.75 -13.88 -9.60
N SER A 278 -17.68 -14.00 -8.84
CA SER A 278 -16.38 -14.51 -9.29
C SER A 278 -15.91 -15.64 -8.39
N ALA A 279 -15.11 -16.54 -8.96
CA ALA A 279 -14.67 -17.76 -8.30
C ALA A 279 -13.33 -17.61 -7.55
N MET A 280 -12.46 -16.72 -7.98
CA MET A 280 -11.15 -16.48 -7.35
C MET A 280 -10.85 -14.98 -7.26
N TYR A 281 -10.02 -14.65 -6.25
CA TYR A 281 -9.53 -13.29 -6.00
C TYR A 281 -8.11 -13.35 -5.46
N VAL A 282 -7.15 -12.77 -6.17
CA VAL A 282 -5.77 -12.65 -5.70
C VAL A 282 -5.64 -11.40 -4.85
N MET A 283 -5.23 -11.57 -3.59
CA MET A 283 -5.11 -10.45 -2.65
C MET A 283 -4.17 -10.83 -1.49
N GLY A 284 -3.77 -9.86 -0.70
CA GLY A 284 -2.98 -10.11 0.50
C GLY A 284 -3.85 -10.50 1.71
N SER A 285 -3.17 -10.79 2.84
CA SER A 285 -3.80 -11.30 4.06
C SER A 285 -4.87 -10.37 4.66
N TRP A 286 -4.81 -9.07 4.41
CA TRP A 286 -5.84 -8.11 4.87
C TRP A 286 -7.25 -8.46 4.40
N PHE A 287 -7.38 -9.20 3.29
CA PHE A 287 -8.68 -9.64 2.79
C PHE A 287 -9.39 -10.58 3.77
N THR A 288 -8.68 -11.28 4.65
CA THR A 288 -9.31 -12.15 5.68
C THR A 288 -10.20 -11.37 6.63
N ALA A 289 -9.85 -10.12 6.95
CA ALA A 289 -10.68 -9.26 7.80
C ALA A 289 -11.95 -8.80 7.07
N THR A 290 -11.86 -8.45 5.79
CA THR A 290 -13.02 -8.13 4.95
C THR A 290 -13.93 -9.35 4.80
N GLU A 291 -13.35 -10.53 4.55
CA GLU A 291 -14.06 -11.80 4.43
C GLU A 291 -14.83 -12.15 5.71
N ALA A 292 -14.18 -12.01 6.86
CA ALA A 292 -14.79 -12.32 8.17
C ALA A 292 -15.98 -11.40 8.50
N ALA A 293 -15.97 -10.16 8.03
CA ALA A 293 -17.05 -9.19 8.23
C ALA A 293 -18.21 -9.37 7.23
N ALA A 294 -18.00 -10.09 6.12
CA ALA A 294 -18.97 -10.23 5.06
C ALA A 294 -20.02 -11.31 5.34
N LYS A 295 -21.28 -11.04 4.94
CA LYS A 295 -22.31 -12.07 4.85
C LYS A 295 -22.19 -12.75 3.48
N LYS A 296 -22.03 -14.05 3.47
CA LYS A 296 -21.88 -14.87 2.25
C LYS A 296 -22.51 -16.23 2.44
N ASP A 297 -22.90 -16.85 1.33
CA ASP A 297 -23.61 -18.14 1.31
C ASP A 297 -22.67 -19.32 0.91
N PHE A 298 -21.35 -19.06 0.83
CA PHE A 298 -20.35 -20.06 0.49
C PHE A 298 -19.11 -19.93 1.40
N GLU A 299 -18.32 -20.98 1.45
CA GLU A 299 -17.05 -20.98 2.19
C GLU A 299 -15.90 -20.51 1.30
N VAL A 300 -15.09 -19.58 1.83
CA VAL A 300 -13.86 -19.11 1.18
C VAL A 300 -12.69 -19.98 1.61
N GLY A 301 -11.92 -20.47 0.66
CA GLY A 301 -10.63 -21.09 0.88
C GLY A 301 -9.50 -20.19 0.39
N VAL A 302 -8.26 -20.57 0.68
CA VAL A 302 -7.06 -19.88 0.23
C VAL A 302 -5.97 -20.88 -0.13
N PHE A 303 -5.16 -20.55 -1.14
CA PHE A 303 -3.95 -21.30 -1.48
C PHE A 303 -2.84 -20.33 -1.89
N ALA A 304 -1.59 -20.79 -1.80
CA ALA A 304 -0.44 -20.02 -2.25
C ALA A 304 -0.48 -19.79 -3.77
N ALA A 305 -0.08 -18.62 -4.25
CA ALA A 305 0.00 -18.38 -5.68
C ALA A 305 0.83 -19.46 -6.38
N PRO A 306 0.36 -19.97 -7.54
CA PRO A 306 1.05 -21.02 -8.26
C PRO A 306 2.39 -20.55 -8.82
N VAL A 307 3.30 -21.48 -9.00
CA VAL A 307 4.63 -21.25 -9.55
C VAL A 307 4.76 -21.80 -10.97
N GLU A 308 5.91 -21.69 -11.59
CA GLU A 308 6.14 -22.32 -12.89
C GLU A 308 6.27 -23.84 -12.73
N LYS A 309 5.92 -24.56 -13.77
CA LYS A 309 6.04 -26.03 -13.76
C LYS A 309 7.49 -26.44 -13.49
N GLY A 310 7.67 -27.27 -12.47
CA GLY A 310 8.98 -27.76 -12.02
C GLY A 310 9.66 -26.91 -10.95
N GLN A 311 9.10 -25.76 -10.60
CA GLN A 311 9.51 -25.01 -9.41
C GLN A 311 8.87 -25.61 -8.15
N LYS A 312 9.43 -25.28 -6.97
CA LYS A 312 8.92 -25.75 -5.68
C LYS A 312 7.65 -24.97 -5.31
N HIS A 313 6.57 -25.69 -4.94
CA HIS A 313 5.34 -25.11 -4.41
C HIS A 313 5.08 -25.59 -2.97
N PRO A 314 4.68 -24.72 -2.01
CA PRO A 314 4.64 -23.27 -2.18
C PRO A 314 6.01 -22.70 -2.46
N GLY A 315 6.04 -21.63 -3.26
CA GLY A 315 7.24 -20.84 -3.50
C GLY A 315 7.55 -19.87 -2.36
N PRO A 316 8.57 -19.00 -2.52
CA PRO A 316 8.79 -17.87 -1.62
C PRO A 316 7.51 -17.04 -1.50
N GLN A 317 7.17 -16.64 -0.28
CA GLN A 317 5.94 -15.89 -0.02
C GLN A 317 6.23 -14.40 -0.02
N GLY A 318 5.49 -13.64 -0.81
CA GLY A 318 5.52 -12.18 -0.72
C GLY A 318 5.11 -11.72 0.68
N ALA A 319 5.91 -10.85 1.27
CA ALA A 319 5.63 -10.27 2.57
C ALA A 319 6.04 -8.80 2.62
N THR A 320 5.34 -8.01 3.41
CA THR A 320 5.71 -6.64 3.73
C THR A 320 5.36 -6.34 5.19
N LEU A 321 5.88 -5.24 5.72
CA LEU A 321 5.53 -4.80 7.06
C LEU A 321 4.02 -4.49 7.14
N ALA A 322 3.37 -5.02 8.18
CA ALA A 322 2.02 -4.64 8.55
C ALA A 322 2.05 -3.38 9.41
N ALA A 323 1.24 -2.38 9.05
CA ALA A 323 1.18 -1.08 9.72
C ALA A 323 2.59 -0.52 9.99
N PRO A 324 3.39 -0.22 8.96
CA PRO A 324 4.71 0.37 9.16
C PRO A 324 4.58 1.82 9.66
N TYR A 325 5.31 2.13 10.74
CA TYR A 325 5.39 3.46 11.32
C TYR A 325 6.75 4.07 11.10
N MET A 326 6.78 5.32 10.65
CA MET A 326 7.98 6.16 10.59
C MET A 326 7.75 7.45 11.36
N ILE A 327 8.81 7.98 11.96
CA ILE A 327 8.80 9.25 12.71
C ILE A 327 9.50 10.29 11.87
N LEU A 328 8.92 11.50 11.74
CA LEU A 328 9.54 12.58 10.99
C LEU A 328 10.74 13.15 11.77
N LYS A 329 11.89 13.30 11.09
CA LYS A 329 13.13 13.84 11.68
C LYS A 329 12.96 15.24 12.27
N ASN A 330 12.08 16.04 11.67
CA ASN A 330 11.81 17.42 12.08
C ASN A 330 10.60 17.55 13.00
N SER A 331 10.05 16.43 13.51
CA SER A 331 9.00 16.49 14.56
C SER A 331 9.41 17.37 15.72
N GLY A 332 8.51 18.20 16.20
CA GLY A 332 8.66 18.96 17.43
C GLY A 332 8.53 18.08 18.69
N GLU A 333 7.82 16.96 18.56
CA GLU A 333 7.45 16.05 19.64
C GLU A 333 8.18 14.69 19.56
N LYS A 334 9.46 14.70 19.17
CA LYS A 334 10.24 13.45 18.90
C LYS A 334 10.17 12.42 20.01
N LYS A 335 10.22 12.84 21.27
CA LYS A 335 10.16 11.92 22.40
C LYS A 335 8.79 11.24 22.47
N LEU A 336 7.71 12.02 22.44
CA LEU A 336 6.35 11.50 22.46
C LEU A 336 6.04 10.64 21.22
N ALA A 337 6.56 11.04 20.06
CA ALA A 337 6.43 10.24 18.83
C ALA A 337 7.10 8.87 18.94
N ARG A 338 8.33 8.81 19.55
CA ARG A 338 8.97 7.53 19.85
C ARG A 338 8.18 6.70 20.85
N ASP A 339 7.77 7.28 21.97
CA ASP A 339 6.99 6.60 23.01
C ASP A 339 5.68 6.04 22.43
N LEU A 340 5.02 6.80 21.55
CA LEU A 340 3.80 6.36 20.86
C LEU A 340 4.08 5.21 19.88
N VAL A 341 5.11 5.31 19.05
CA VAL A 341 5.45 4.24 18.09
C VAL A 341 5.89 2.98 18.82
N GLU A 342 6.71 3.10 19.87
CA GLU A 342 7.06 1.98 20.74
C GLU A 342 5.79 1.29 21.30
N PHE A 343 4.86 2.07 21.88
CA PHE A 343 3.58 1.54 22.35
C PHE A 343 2.81 0.80 21.24
N LEU A 344 2.70 1.39 20.06
CA LEU A 344 1.92 0.80 18.94
C LEU A 344 2.51 -0.54 18.46
N VAL A 345 3.83 -0.74 18.53
CA VAL A 345 4.50 -1.95 18.01
C VAL A 345 4.91 -2.93 19.08
N THR A 346 4.83 -2.58 20.38
CA THR A 346 5.27 -3.45 21.50
C THR A 346 4.15 -3.76 22.51
N ASP A 347 3.16 -2.88 22.72
CA ASP A 347 2.06 -3.18 23.63
C ASP A 347 1.21 -4.34 23.10
N LYS A 348 1.07 -5.38 23.87
CA LYS A 348 0.38 -6.61 23.42
C LYS A 348 -1.05 -6.35 22.94
N LYS A 349 -1.79 -5.43 23.56
CA LYS A 349 -3.18 -5.15 23.18
C LYS A 349 -3.22 -4.31 21.89
N ALA A 350 -2.35 -3.30 21.80
CA ALA A 350 -2.25 -2.46 20.60
C ALA A 350 -1.82 -3.29 19.38
N VAL A 351 -0.80 -4.14 19.52
CA VAL A 351 -0.35 -5.06 18.48
C VAL A 351 -1.46 -6.02 18.07
N THR A 352 -2.09 -6.71 19.04
CA THR A 352 -3.15 -7.70 18.73
C THR A 352 -4.35 -7.05 18.05
N ALA A 353 -4.74 -5.82 18.47
CA ALA A 353 -5.83 -5.08 17.84
C ALA A 353 -5.55 -4.77 16.37
N GLN A 354 -4.34 -4.30 16.05
CA GLN A 354 -3.93 -4.00 14.68
C GLN A 354 -3.85 -5.25 13.82
N LEU A 355 -3.21 -6.32 14.32
CA LEU A 355 -3.10 -7.59 13.60
C LEU A 355 -4.49 -8.17 13.26
N LYS A 356 -5.42 -8.11 14.21
CA LYS A 356 -6.79 -8.60 14.01
C LYS A 356 -7.57 -7.72 13.02
N GLN A 357 -7.42 -6.40 13.16
CA GLN A 357 -8.20 -5.43 12.37
C GLN A 357 -7.89 -5.51 10.89
N ASP A 358 -6.65 -5.83 10.54
CA ASP A 358 -6.17 -5.86 9.15
C ASP A 358 -5.61 -7.23 8.73
N GLY A 359 -6.05 -8.32 9.38
CA GLY A 359 -5.74 -9.70 8.97
C GLY A 359 -4.25 -10.01 8.81
N ASN A 360 -3.41 -9.42 9.66
CA ASN A 360 -1.96 -9.55 9.59
C ASN A 360 -1.44 -10.53 10.65
N PHE A 361 -0.17 -10.94 10.52
CA PHE A 361 0.44 -11.99 11.32
C PHE A 361 1.71 -11.48 12.02
N ARG A 362 2.02 -12.06 13.19
CA ARG A 362 3.29 -11.85 13.88
C ARG A 362 3.65 -13.10 14.65
N SER A 363 4.86 -13.62 14.42
CA SER A 363 5.41 -14.75 15.18
C SER A 363 5.47 -14.41 16.69
N GLY A 364 5.06 -15.35 17.53
CA GLY A 364 5.06 -15.17 18.99
C GLY A 364 3.91 -14.34 19.56
N VAL A 365 2.98 -13.85 18.73
CA VAL A 365 1.76 -13.20 19.20
C VAL A 365 0.58 -14.15 19.04
N GLU A 366 0.14 -14.74 20.14
CA GLU A 366 -1.03 -15.60 20.17
C GLU A 366 -2.31 -14.77 20.09
N ARG A 367 -3.16 -15.08 19.11
CA ARG A 367 -4.52 -14.59 18.98
C ARG A 367 -5.43 -15.67 18.43
N GLU A 368 -6.72 -15.55 18.64
CA GLU A 368 -7.69 -16.43 18.01
C GLU A 368 -7.73 -16.11 16.51
N LEU A 369 -7.47 -17.13 15.68
CA LEU A 369 -7.53 -17.05 14.23
C LEU A 369 -8.85 -17.66 13.73
N SER A 370 -9.46 -17.05 12.72
CA SER A 370 -10.54 -17.66 11.94
C SER A 370 -10.03 -18.90 11.19
N PRO A 371 -10.91 -19.77 10.68
CA PRO A 371 -10.47 -20.88 9.81
C PRO A 371 -9.62 -20.42 8.63
N LEU A 372 -10.04 -19.37 7.93
CA LEU A 372 -9.31 -18.82 6.79
C LEU A 372 -7.94 -18.24 7.17
N GLU A 373 -7.84 -17.55 8.31
CA GLU A 373 -6.56 -17.06 8.82
C GLU A 373 -5.60 -18.20 9.20
N ARG A 374 -6.12 -19.33 9.71
CA ARG A 374 -5.28 -20.52 9.95
C ARG A 374 -4.73 -21.10 8.66
N ASP A 375 -5.55 -21.14 7.60
CA ASP A 375 -5.09 -21.60 6.29
C ASP A 375 -4.01 -20.67 5.73
N VAL A 376 -4.15 -19.34 5.88
CA VAL A 376 -3.09 -18.37 5.53
C VAL A 376 -1.83 -18.62 6.36
N GLN A 377 -1.96 -18.81 7.69
CA GLN A 377 -0.80 -19.09 8.55
C GLN A 377 -0.06 -20.36 8.11
N HIS A 378 -0.77 -21.42 7.73
CA HIS A 378 -0.17 -22.64 7.21
C HIS A 378 0.63 -22.39 5.92
N ILE A 379 0.14 -21.52 5.02
CA ILE A 379 0.89 -21.14 3.81
C ILE A 379 2.18 -20.40 4.19
N LEU A 380 2.09 -19.45 5.12
CA LEU A 380 3.27 -18.69 5.59
C LEU A 380 4.32 -19.59 6.25
N ASP A 381 3.87 -20.56 7.06
CA ASP A 381 4.75 -21.50 7.77
C ASP A 381 5.41 -22.51 6.79
N ALA A 382 4.73 -22.83 5.69
CA ALA A 382 5.23 -23.74 4.66
C ALA A 382 6.15 -23.06 3.63
N ALA A 383 6.11 -21.74 3.52
CA ALA A 383 6.93 -20.99 2.57
C ALA A 383 8.42 -21.07 2.95
N PRO A 384 9.31 -21.36 1.98
CA PRO A 384 10.74 -21.50 2.26
C PRO A 384 11.39 -20.17 2.67
N ASP A 385 10.94 -19.07 2.06
CA ASP A 385 11.50 -17.73 2.24
C ASP A 385 10.40 -16.67 2.08
N LYS A 386 10.70 -15.44 2.48
CA LYS A 386 9.92 -14.24 2.22
C LYS A 386 10.64 -13.35 1.22
N VAL A 387 9.87 -12.70 0.35
CA VAL A 387 10.40 -11.82 -0.70
C VAL A 387 9.69 -10.49 -0.68
N ALA A 388 10.42 -9.43 -0.97
CA ALA A 388 9.86 -8.12 -1.24
C ALA A 388 8.99 -8.15 -2.50
N GLN A 389 8.11 -7.18 -2.65
CA GLN A 389 7.11 -7.16 -3.71
C GLN A 389 6.97 -5.79 -4.35
N GLY A 390 6.80 -5.77 -5.67
CA GLY A 390 6.55 -4.55 -6.43
C GLY A 390 7.69 -3.54 -6.32
N GLU A 391 7.41 -2.36 -5.76
CA GLU A 391 8.43 -1.33 -5.50
C GLU A 391 9.48 -1.79 -4.48
N GLY A 392 9.15 -2.80 -3.68
CA GLY A 392 10.07 -3.37 -2.70
C GLY A 392 10.16 -2.56 -1.40
N TYR A 393 11.13 -2.92 -0.57
CA TYR A 393 11.45 -2.22 0.68
C TYR A 393 12.90 -2.52 1.10
N GLY A 394 13.43 -1.69 2.00
CA GLY A 394 14.82 -1.82 2.42
C GLY A 394 15.78 -1.58 1.24
N ASP A 395 16.78 -2.44 1.13
CA ASP A 395 17.74 -2.40 0.03
C ASP A 395 17.20 -3.03 -1.26
N ASP A 396 16.14 -3.85 -1.15
CA ASP A 396 15.47 -4.50 -2.28
C ASP A 396 14.37 -3.59 -2.84
N THR A 397 14.75 -2.52 -3.52
CA THR A 397 13.81 -1.52 -4.04
C THR A 397 14.00 -1.23 -5.52
N LEU A 398 12.89 -0.87 -6.18
CA LEU A 398 12.84 -0.21 -7.47
C LEU A 398 12.62 1.31 -7.28
N PRO A 399 12.79 2.13 -8.34
CA PRO A 399 12.53 3.56 -8.25
C PRO A 399 11.14 3.88 -7.71
N LYS A 400 11.08 4.91 -6.86
CA LYS A 400 9.83 5.35 -6.23
C LYS A 400 8.75 5.66 -7.25
N GLY A 401 7.53 5.16 -6.97
CA GLY A 401 6.39 5.28 -7.88
C GLY A 401 6.26 4.13 -8.86
N PHE A 402 7.14 3.11 -8.76
CA PHE A 402 7.09 1.94 -9.62
C PHE A 402 5.73 1.25 -9.58
N ASN A 403 5.13 1.05 -8.41
CA ASN A 403 3.83 0.38 -8.31
C ASN A 403 2.74 1.10 -9.10
N ALA A 404 2.72 2.44 -9.10
CA ALA A 404 1.76 3.23 -9.86
C ALA A 404 2.02 3.16 -11.38
N ALA A 405 3.28 3.22 -11.78
CA ALA A 405 3.70 3.09 -13.18
C ALA A 405 3.38 1.68 -13.70
N TRP A 406 3.77 0.64 -12.95
CA TRP A 406 3.45 -0.75 -13.27
C TRP A 406 1.95 -0.96 -13.47
N ASN A 407 1.13 -0.49 -12.53
CA ASN A 407 -0.32 -0.62 -12.64
C ASN A 407 -0.85 0.06 -13.91
N THR A 408 -0.38 1.27 -14.23
CA THR A 408 -0.76 2.00 -15.44
C THR A 408 -0.40 1.23 -16.70
N GLU A 409 0.81 0.68 -16.78
CA GLU A 409 1.29 -0.06 -17.94
C GLU A 409 0.54 -1.39 -18.12
N VAL A 410 0.29 -2.13 -17.04
CA VAL A 410 -0.49 -3.39 -17.06
C VAL A 410 -1.93 -3.14 -17.50
N GLN A 411 -2.55 -2.05 -17.08
CA GLN A 411 -3.88 -1.65 -17.55
C GLN A 411 -3.92 -1.43 -19.06
N GLY A 412 -2.80 -1.10 -19.69
CA GLY A 412 -2.68 -1.00 -21.15
C GLY A 412 -3.01 -2.31 -21.88
N LEU A 413 -2.87 -3.49 -21.23
CA LEU A 413 -3.26 -4.78 -21.81
C LEU A 413 -4.77 -4.84 -22.10
N TYR A 414 -5.59 -4.23 -21.25
CA TYR A 414 -7.05 -4.14 -21.43
C TYR A 414 -7.41 -3.22 -22.59
N ALA A 415 -6.61 -2.19 -22.83
CA ALA A 415 -6.78 -1.26 -23.95
C ALA A 415 -6.20 -1.80 -25.28
N GLY A 416 -5.73 -3.06 -25.32
CA GLY A 416 -5.23 -3.71 -26.54
C GLY A 416 -3.72 -3.57 -26.78
N ARG A 417 -2.95 -2.97 -25.86
CA ARG A 417 -1.48 -2.95 -25.98
C ARG A 417 -0.92 -4.37 -25.95
N SER A 418 0.17 -4.58 -26.66
CA SER A 418 0.88 -5.87 -26.62
C SER A 418 1.67 -6.03 -25.32
N PRO A 419 1.87 -7.27 -24.83
CA PRO A 419 2.75 -7.53 -23.68
C PRO A 419 4.17 -7.01 -23.88
N ASP A 420 4.70 -7.09 -25.10
CA ASP A 420 6.03 -6.58 -25.45
C ASP A 420 6.11 -5.04 -25.36
N ASP A 421 5.04 -4.32 -25.76
CA ASP A 421 4.99 -2.85 -25.61
C ASP A 421 4.87 -2.42 -24.15
N VAL A 422 4.12 -3.18 -23.33
CA VAL A 422 4.01 -2.95 -21.88
C VAL A 422 5.37 -3.18 -21.23
N ALA A 423 6.03 -4.30 -21.49
CA ALA A 423 7.35 -4.62 -20.96
C ALA A 423 8.38 -3.51 -21.28
N LYS A 424 8.46 -3.10 -22.54
CA LYS A 424 9.35 -1.99 -22.95
C LYS A 424 9.01 -0.66 -22.31
N ALA A 425 7.74 -0.39 -22.03
CA ALA A 425 7.33 0.86 -21.39
C ALA A 425 7.73 0.88 -19.91
N VAL A 426 7.60 -0.26 -19.23
CA VAL A 426 8.07 -0.44 -17.86
C VAL A 426 9.60 -0.25 -17.80
N ASP A 427 10.35 -0.88 -18.69
CA ASP A 427 11.82 -0.73 -18.73
C ASP A 427 12.24 0.73 -18.90
N ARG A 428 11.64 1.44 -19.87
CA ARG A 428 11.91 2.88 -20.07
C ARG A 428 11.54 3.72 -18.84
N TRP A 429 10.47 3.35 -18.14
CA TRP A 429 10.09 4.07 -16.94
C TRP A 429 11.12 3.86 -15.83
N VAL A 430 11.54 2.63 -15.59
CA VAL A 430 12.59 2.29 -14.61
C VAL A 430 13.88 3.03 -14.95
N GLU A 431 14.38 2.93 -16.19
CA GLU A 431 15.59 3.63 -16.65
C GLU A 431 15.54 5.16 -16.44
N ALA A 432 14.38 5.75 -16.62
CA ALA A 432 14.21 7.20 -16.47
C ALA A 432 14.14 7.67 -15.00
N HIS A 433 13.97 6.74 -14.05
CA HIS A 433 13.78 7.07 -12.63
C HIS A 433 14.84 6.43 -11.69
N SER A 434 15.76 5.61 -12.26
CA SER A 434 16.91 5.00 -11.56
C SER A 434 18.06 5.96 -11.30
#